data_02b0d43da3f0b1acb3ceff62c3df48fe
#
_entry.id   02b0d43da3f0b1acb3ceff62c3df48fe
#
_cell.length_a   1.000
_cell.length_b   1.000
_cell.length_c   1.000
_cell.angle_alpha   90.00
_cell.angle_beta   90.00
_cell.angle_gamma   90.00
#
_symmetry.space_group_name_H-M   'P 1'
#
loop_
_entity.id
_entity.type
_entity.pdbx_description
1 polymer ?
#
loop_
_entity_poly.entity_id
_entity_poly.type
_entity_poly.pdbx_seq_one_letter_code
_entity_poly.pdbx_strand_id
1 'polypeptide(L)'
;MVRREVLAEGVEVYCGDMLDLLPTVSAIDAILTDPPYGLGKKMQGGTWGAKDEDSGFLKWDLEAKQAWIDLILALKVPSVIWGGNYFDVPSSRCWLLWNKINAVPTMADAEMAWTNLDRPAKRFDAPVGRVEFGHPTSKPLALIEWCLGFLPKEKHVVDPFMGSGTTGVACVKAGKNFTGIEIDGAYFDIACRRIEAALKQPDMFIDPPKPMKQEAFL
;
A
#
# COMPACT_ATOMS: atom_id res chain seq x y z
N MET A 1 0.64 8.45 22.23
CA MET A 1 -0.80 8.19 22.45
C MET A 1 -1.36 7.61 21.16
N VAL A 2 -1.95 6.43 21.20
CA VAL A 2 -2.56 5.82 20.01
C VAL A 2 -3.81 6.62 19.63
N ARG A 3 -3.92 7.01 18.34
CA ARG A 3 -5.15 7.60 17.77
C ARG A 3 -5.82 6.56 16.89
N ARG A 4 -7.14 6.51 16.88
CA ARG A 4 -7.97 5.71 15.99
C ARG A 4 -9.01 6.59 15.34
N GLU A 5 -9.15 6.46 14.03
CA GLU A 5 -10.21 7.11 13.25
C GLU A 5 -10.99 6.04 12.48
N VAL A 6 -12.32 6.11 12.56
CA VAL A 6 -13.23 5.29 11.76
C VAL A 6 -13.79 6.19 10.66
N LEU A 7 -13.30 6.00 9.43
CA LEU A 7 -13.61 6.86 8.30
C LEU A 7 -14.91 6.47 7.62
N ALA A 8 -15.25 5.18 7.66
CA ALA A 8 -16.53 4.61 7.20
C ALA A 8 -16.72 3.23 7.83
N GLU A 9 -17.88 2.62 7.62
CA GLU A 9 -18.09 1.21 7.97
C GLU A 9 -17.05 0.33 7.25
N GLY A 10 -16.30 -0.46 8.00
CA GLY A 10 -15.23 -1.31 7.47
C GLY A 10 -13.94 -0.58 7.05
N VAL A 11 -13.80 0.73 7.31
CA VAL A 11 -12.60 1.52 6.98
C VAL A 11 -12.12 2.26 8.22
N GLU A 12 -11.01 1.81 8.79
CA GLU A 12 -10.42 2.40 9.98
C GLU A 12 -8.90 2.55 9.88
N VAL A 13 -8.37 3.53 10.59
CA VAL A 13 -6.94 3.81 10.60
C VAL A 13 -6.44 4.11 12.01
N TYR A 14 -5.19 3.73 12.26
CA TYR A 14 -4.55 3.87 13.57
C TYR A 14 -3.24 4.62 13.43
N CYS A 15 -2.99 5.55 14.35
CA CYS A 15 -1.68 6.20 14.49
C CYS A 15 -0.92 5.56 15.66
N GLY A 16 0.20 4.89 15.35
CA GLY A 16 1.04 4.22 16.35
C GLY A 16 1.96 3.15 15.74
N ASP A 17 2.71 2.45 16.58
CA ASP A 17 3.62 1.39 16.15
C ASP A 17 2.83 0.14 15.72
N MET A 18 3.20 -0.40 14.55
CA MET A 18 2.56 -1.61 14.00
C MET A 18 2.79 -2.84 14.88
N LEU A 19 3.92 -2.92 15.61
CA LEU A 19 4.19 -4.06 16.49
C LEU A 19 3.19 -4.15 17.64
N ASP A 20 2.72 -2.99 18.11
CA ASP A 20 1.73 -2.91 19.19
C ASP A 20 0.30 -3.07 18.65
N LEU A 21 0.03 -2.51 17.47
CA LEU A 21 -1.34 -2.35 16.95
C LEU A 21 -1.81 -3.52 16.09
N LEU A 22 -0.94 -4.09 15.23
CA LEU A 22 -1.34 -5.19 14.33
C LEU A 22 -1.91 -6.40 15.09
N PRO A 23 -1.39 -6.81 16.28
CA PRO A 23 -1.98 -7.89 17.05
C PRO A 23 -3.38 -7.60 17.59
N THR A 24 -3.81 -6.33 17.62
CA THR A 24 -5.14 -5.91 18.11
C THR A 24 -6.20 -5.85 17.03
N VAL A 25 -5.80 -5.92 15.75
CA VAL A 25 -6.73 -5.90 14.61
C VAL A 25 -7.48 -7.22 14.53
N SER A 26 -8.81 -7.15 14.65
CA SER A 26 -9.66 -8.34 14.82
C SER A 26 -9.95 -9.11 13.52
N ALA A 27 -9.86 -8.46 12.37
CA ALA A 27 -10.15 -9.06 11.07
C ALA A 27 -9.02 -8.73 10.09
N ILE A 28 -8.25 -9.75 9.72
CA ILE A 28 -7.16 -9.63 8.74
C ILE A 28 -7.32 -10.75 7.74
N ASP A 29 -7.78 -10.43 6.54
CA ASP A 29 -7.93 -11.42 5.46
C ASP A 29 -6.77 -11.37 4.48
N ALA A 30 -6.11 -10.22 4.36
CA ALA A 30 -4.95 -10.03 3.49
C ALA A 30 -4.08 -8.87 3.97
N ILE A 31 -2.78 -8.94 3.65
CA ILE A 31 -1.81 -7.85 3.84
C ILE A 31 -1.37 -7.33 2.48
N LEU A 32 -1.36 -6.00 2.34
CA LEU A 32 -0.71 -5.30 1.22
C LEU A 32 0.05 -4.11 1.78
N THR A 33 1.38 -4.17 1.76
CA THR A 33 2.19 -3.22 2.52
C THR A 33 3.55 -2.92 1.90
N ASP A 34 4.14 -1.79 2.30
CA ASP A 34 5.43 -1.26 1.85
C ASP A 34 6.23 -0.77 3.08
N PRO A 35 6.86 -1.69 3.85
CA PRO A 35 7.62 -1.34 5.04
C PRO A 35 8.90 -0.57 4.69
N PRO A 36 9.49 0.19 5.63
CA PRO A 36 10.80 0.80 5.45
C PRO A 36 11.89 -0.24 5.17
N TYR A 37 12.78 0.04 4.20
CA TYR A 37 13.83 -0.89 3.76
C TYR A 37 15.20 -0.66 4.43
N GLY A 38 15.36 0.42 5.22
CA GLY A 38 16.61 0.79 5.84
C GLY A 38 17.64 1.38 4.86
N LEU A 39 17.20 1.93 3.75
CA LEU A 39 18.04 2.49 2.69
C LEU A 39 18.37 3.97 2.89
N GLY A 40 17.77 4.64 3.87
CA GLY A 40 17.86 6.08 4.07
C GLY A 40 19.30 6.64 4.05
N LYS A 41 20.25 5.94 4.69
CA LYS A 41 21.68 6.33 4.66
C LYS A 41 22.35 6.10 3.31
N LYS A 42 21.90 5.13 2.52
CA LYS A 42 22.48 4.78 1.21
C LYS A 42 21.96 5.66 0.08
N MET A 43 20.80 6.29 0.27
CA MET A 43 20.22 7.22 -0.70
C MET A 43 20.88 8.61 -0.68
N GLN A 44 21.73 8.92 0.28
CA GLN A 44 22.39 10.23 0.45
C GLN A 44 23.41 10.58 -0.65
N GLY A 45 23.77 9.66 -1.53
CA GLY A 45 24.82 9.87 -2.56
C GLY A 45 24.34 10.15 -3.96
N GLY A 46 23.04 10.15 -4.23
CA GLY A 46 22.46 10.34 -5.57
C GLY A 46 21.96 11.77 -5.83
N THR A 47 21.64 12.06 -7.09
CA THR A 47 21.08 13.35 -7.56
C THR A 47 19.75 13.73 -6.86
N TRP A 48 19.15 12.82 -6.13
CA TRP A 48 17.95 13.00 -5.31
C TRP A 48 18.24 13.09 -3.82
N GLY A 49 19.51 12.99 -3.42
CA GLY A 49 19.92 13.17 -2.03
C GLY A 49 19.67 14.62 -1.64
N ALA A 50 18.74 14.84 -0.71
CA ALA A 50 18.60 16.15 -0.08
C ALA A 50 19.93 16.53 0.56
N LYS A 51 20.45 17.70 0.20
CA LYS A 51 21.70 18.24 0.73
C LYS A 51 21.58 18.72 2.18
N ASP A 52 20.37 18.66 2.76
CA ASP A 52 20.08 19.10 4.11
C ASP A 52 19.79 17.89 5.01
N GLU A 53 20.58 17.75 6.06
CA GLU A 53 20.39 16.77 7.15
C GLU A 53 19.02 16.93 7.86
N ASP A 54 18.34 18.03 7.62
CA ASP A 54 17.02 18.38 8.19
C ASP A 54 15.82 18.03 7.27
N SER A 55 16.08 17.55 6.04
CA SER A 55 14.97 17.09 5.20
C SER A 55 14.35 15.84 5.82
N GLY A 56 13.08 15.93 6.20
CA GLY A 56 12.31 14.83 6.78
C GLY A 56 12.27 13.55 5.95
N PHE A 57 12.94 13.56 4.80
CA PHE A 57 13.08 12.52 3.80
C PHE A 57 13.82 11.26 4.26
N LEU A 58 14.60 11.35 5.33
CA LEU A 58 15.52 10.27 5.72
C LEU A 58 15.14 9.63 7.06
N LYS A 59 14.23 10.25 7.82
CA LYS A 59 13.96 9.79 9.19
C LYS A 59 13.10 8.53 9.28
N TRP A 60 12.29 8.24 8.26
CA TRP A 60 11.36 7.12 8.29
C TRP A 60 11.96 5.81 7.73
N ASP A 61 12.99 5.86 6.86
CA ASP A 61 13.63 4.66 6.26
C ASP A 61 15.03 4.38 6.86
N LEU A 62 15.22 4.63 8.15
CA LEU A 62 16.52 4.44 8.80
C LEU A 62 16.81 2.98 9.16
N GLU A 63 15.80 2.18 9.41
CA GLU A 63 15.93 0.79 9.84
C GLU A 63 14.96 -0.11 9.12
N ALA A 64 15.44 -1.27 8.68
CA ALA A 64 14.61 -2.42 8.31
C ALA A 64 14.56 -3.37 9.51
N LYS A 65 13.37 -3.63 10.06
CA LYS A 65 13.23 -4.54 11.20
C LYS A 65 12.62 -5.85 10.75
N GLN A 66 13.37 -6.93 10.84
CA GLN A 66 12.87 -8.28 10.53
C GLN A 66 11.63 -8.64 11.36
N ALA A 67 11.54 -8.16 12.61
CA ALA A 67 10.39 -8.40 13.49
C ALA A 67 9.04 -7.95 12.89
N TRP A 68 9.01 -6.92 12.04
CA TRP A 68 7.80 -6.50 11.33
C TRP A 68 7.30 -7.58 10.37
N ILE A 69 8.25 -8.15 9.61
CA ILE A 69 7.96 -9.19 8.62
C ILE A 69 7.58 -10.49 9.32
N ASP A 70 8.29 -10.86 10.38
CA ASP A 70 7.99 -12.06 11.17
C ASP A 70 6.56 -12.01 11.73
N LEU A 71 6.13 -10.84 12.23
CA LEU A 71 4.76 -10.65 12.72
C LEU A 71 3.73 -10.79 11.60
N ILE A 72 3.99 -10.20 10.42
CA ILE A 72 3.11 -10.32 9.25
C ILE A 72 3.02 -11.78 8.78
N LEU A 73 4.16 -12.47 8.66
CA LEU A 73 4.21 -13.87 8.22
C LEU A 73 3.49 -14.82 9.19
N ALA A 74 3.52 -14.51 10.49
CA ALA A 74 2.82 -15.29 11.52
C ALA A 74 1.29 -15.29 11.36
N LEU A 75 0.72 -14.30 10.68
CA LEU A 75 -0.73 -14.21 10.39
C LEU A 75 -1.20 -15.28 9.40
N LYS A 76 -0.31 -15.80 8.55
CA LYS A 76 -0.62 -16.85 7.53
C LYS A 76 -1.76 -16.48 6.57
N VAL A 77 -1.96 -15.20 6.32
CA VAL A 77 -2.93 -14.70 5.34
C VAL A 77 -2.25 -14.39 4.00
N PRO A 78 -3.01 -14.30 2.88
CA PRO A 78 -2.49 -13.80 1.61
C PRO A 78 -1.80 -12.45 1.79
N SER A 79 -0.53 -12.37 1.39
CA SER A 79 0.31 -11.19 1.67
C SER A 79 1.07 -10.75 0.43
N VAL A 80 1.14 -9.42 0.24
CA VAL A 80 2.00 -8.73 -0.72
C VAL A 80 2.85 -7.73 0.06
N ILE A 81 4.17 -7.96 0.07
CA ILE A 81 5.13 -7.15 0.84
C ILE A 81 6.14 -6.55 -0.12
N TRP A 82 6.03 -5.26 -0.41
CA TRP A 82 7.00 -4.52 -1.21
C TRP A 82 8.36 -4.51 -0.52
N GLY A 83 9.44 -4.52 -1.31
CA GLY A 83 10.79 -4.60 -0.76
C GLY A 83 11.12 -5.92 -0.06
N GLY A 84 10.37 -6.99 -0.31
CA GLY A 84 10.62 -8.30 0.30
C GLY A 84 12.04 -8.85 0.09
N ASN A 85 12.76 -8.33 -0.92
CA ASN A 85 14.18 -8.64 -1.18
C ASN A 85 15.16 -8.01 -0.16
N TYR A 86 14.70 -7.15 0.74
CA TYR A 86 15.50 -6.56 1.82
C TYR A 86 15.34 -7.28 3.15
N PHE A 87 14.49 -8.31 3.20
CA PHE A 87 14.13 -9.05 4.41
C PHE A 87 14.37 -10.55 4.23
N ASP A 88 14.47 -11.25 5.34
CA ASP A 88 14.45 -12.71 5.36
C ASP A 88 12.99 -13.18 5.21
N VAL A 89 12.65 -13.65 4.01
CA VAL A 89 11.32 -14.12 3.65
C VAL A 89 11.39 -15.54 3.09
N PRO A 90 10.35 -16.36 3.30
CA PRO A 90 10.31 -17.71 2.72
C PRO A 90 10.40 -17.70 1.19
N SER A 91 10.88 -18.79 0.61
CA SER A 91 10.86 -18.96 -0.85
C SER A 91 9.44 -18.81 -1.40
N SER A 92 9.29 -18.09 -2.49
CA SER A 92 8.00 -17.88 -3.16
C SER A 92 8.10 -18.03 -4.67
N ARG A 93 7.07 -18.65 -5.27
CA ARG A 93 6.88 -18.68 -6.73
C ARG A 93 6.37 -17.36 -7.29
N CYS A 94 5.66 -16.59 -6.50
CA CYS A 94 4.97 -15.37 -6.94
C CYS A 94 5.66 -14.13 -6.40
N TRP A 95 6.45 -13.52 -7.24
CA TRP A 95 6.94 -12.17 -7.04
C TRP A 95 6.16 -11.20 -7.93
N LEU A 96 5.77 -10.05 -7.42
CA LEU A 96 5.22 -8.97 -8.19
C LEU A 96 6.33 -7.94 -8.45
N LEU A 97 6.56 -7.60 -9.72
CA LEU A 97 7.60 -6.68 -10.13
C LEU A 97 6.96 -5.40 -10.68
N TRP A 98 7.34 -4.27 -10.15
CA TRP A 98 7.05 -2.97 -10.76
C TRP A 98 8.25 -2.52 -11.59
N ASN A 99 8.12 -2.59 -12.91
CA ASN A 99 9.09 -2.05 -13.85
C ASN A 99 8.84 -0.55 -14.04
N LYS A 100 9.82 0.27 -13.66
CA LYS A 100 9.75 1.74 -13.70
C LYS A 100 10.18 2.22 -15.07
N ILE A 101 9.23 2.42 -16.01
CA ILE A 101 9.52 2.74 -17.41
C ILE A 101 10.22 4.09 -17.63
N ASN A 102 10.32 4.92 -16.58
CA ASN A 102 11.01 6.22 -16.60
C ASN A 102 12.08 6.32 -15.51
N ALA A 103 12.64 5.19 -15.07
CA ALA A 103 13.72 5.18 -14.09
C ALA A 103 14.93 5.96 -14.64
N VAL A 104 15.56 6.75 -13.77
CA VAL A 104 16.84 7.40 -14.09
C VAL A 104 18.01 6.51 -13.65
N PRO A 105 19.23 6.65 -14.22
CA PRO A 105 20.35 5.73 -13.95
C PRO A 105 20.74 5.56 -12.48
N THR A 106 20.34 6.48 -11.61
CA THR A 106 20.60 6.44 -10.16
C THR A 106 19.49 5.75 -9.35
N MET A 107 18.40 5.34 -10.01
CA MET A 107 17.29 4.61 -9.38
C MET A 107 17.31 3.13 -9.80
N ALA A 108 16.74 2.28 -8.96
CA ALA A 108 16.47 0.90 -9.36
C ALA A 108 15.45 0.89 -10.51
N ASP A 109 15.71 0.11 -11.55
CA ASP A 109 14.81 -0.04 -12.71
C ASP A 109 13.50 -0.70 -12.33
N ALA A 110 13.52 -1.55 -11.30
CA ALA A 110 12.34 -2.23 -10.81
C ALA A 110 12.31 -2.30 -9.28
N GLU A 111 11.12 -2.42 -8.74
CA GLU A 111 10.88 -2.83 -7.36
C GLU A 111 10.15 -4.17 -7.31
N MET A 112 10.37 -4.91 -6.23
CA MET A 112 9.87 -6.27 -6.10
C MET A 112 9.01 -6.39 -4.83
N ALA A 113 7.84 -7.00 -4.96
CA ALA A 113 7.06 -7.43 -3.82
C ALA A 113 7.09 -8.95 -3.69
N TRP A 114 7.42 -9.42 -2.50
CA TRP A 114 7.25 -10.81 -2.12
C TRP A 114 5.77 -11.12 -1.89
N THR A 115 5.36 -12.33 -2.25
CA THR A 115 4.03 -12.82 -1.89
C THR A 115 4.09 -14.27 -1.45
N ASN A 116 3.13 -14.71 -0.63
CA ASN A 116 2.94 -16.13 -0.30
C ASN A 116 1.93 -16.82 -1.24
N LEU A 117 1.63 -16.24 -2.39
CA LEU A 117 0.66 -16.76 -3.34
C LEU A 117 1.28 -17.86 -4.22
N ASP A 118 0.54 -18.95 -4.47
CA ASP A 118 0.98 -20.01 -5.39
C ASP A 118 0.59 -19.66 -6.83
N ARG A 119 1.33 -18.75 -7.45
CA ARG A 119 1.16 -18.28 -8.83
C ARG A 119 2.52 -17.99 -9.48
N PRO A 120 2.62 -17.92 -10.81
CA PRO A 120 3.79 -17.38 -11.48
C PRO A 120 4.02 -15.92 -11.15
N ALA A 121 5.29 -15.49 -11.13
CA ALA A 121 5.66 -14.07 -11.00
C ALA A 121 4.99 -13.21 -12.08
N LYS A 122 4.68 -11.97 -11.75
CA LYS A 122 4.00 -11.02 -12.64
C LYS A 122 4.73 -9.68 -12.64
N ARG A 123 4.61 -8.96 -13.76
CA ARG A 123 5.21 -7.63 -13.96
C ARG A 123 4.12 -6.61 -14.27
N PHE A 124 4.29 -5.43 -13.74
CA PHE A 124 3.51 -4.23 -14.00
C PHE A 124 4.45 -3.12 -14.52
N ASP A 125 4.16 -2.58 -15.68
CA ASP A 125 4.94 -1.51 -16.29
C ASP A 125 4.24 -0.17 -16.04
N ALA A 126 4.85 0.70 -15.24
CA ALA A 126 4.31 2.02 -14.94
C ALA A 126 5.43 3.02 -14.65
N PRO A 127 5.24 4.32 -14.98
CA PRO A 127 6.19 5.34 -14.59
C PRO A 127 6.24 5.50 -13.06
N VAL A 128 7.36 5.98 -12.56
CA VAL A 128 7.44 6.55 -11.22
C VAL A 128 6.50 7.75 -11.18
N GLY A 129 5.56 7.76 -10.23
CA GLY A 129 4.64 8.88 -10.05
C GLY A 129 5.36 10.18 -9.72
N ARG A 130 4.70 11.31 -9.95
CA ARG A 130 5.16 12.58 -9.40
C ARG A 130 5.04 12.52 -7.88
N VAL A 131 5.96 13.22 -7.17
CA VAL A 131 5.85 13.40 -5.73
C VAL A 131 4.53 14.11 -5.43
N GLU A 132 3.53 13.36 -4.97
CA GLU A 132 2.25 13.90 -4.54
C GLU A 132 2.21 13.89 -3.02
N PHE A 133 1.62 14.93 -2.45
CA PHE A 133 1.40 15.06 -1.00
C PHE A 133 2.67 15.01 -0.13
N GLY A 134 3.84 15.37 -0.68
CA GLY A 134 5.09 15.43 0.10
C GLY A 134 5.70 14.07 0.45
N HIS A 135 5.12 12.94 0.01
CA HIS A 135 5.70 11.60 0.20
C HIS A 135 6.52 11.20 -1.04
N PRO A 136 7.84 11.15 -0.93
CA PRO A 136 8.73 11.02 -2.09
C PRO A 136 8.71 9.64 -2.75
N THR A 137 8.24 8.61 -2.04
CA THR A 137 8.28 7.21 -2.47
C THR A 137 6.88 6.57 -2.51
N SER A 138 5.82 7.37 -2.60
CA SER A 138 4.45 6.85 -2.71
C SER A 138 4.31 5.98 -3.95
N LYS A 139 3.85 4.73 -3.78
CA LYS A 139 3.56 3.82 -4.89
C LYS A 139 2.41 4.38 -5.74
N PRO A 140 2.46 4.25 -7.08
CA PRO A 140 1.35 4.65 -7.94
C PRO A 140 0.05 3.94 -7.57
N LEU A 141 -1.07 4.67 -7.55
CA LEU A 141 -2.38 4.09 -7.21
C LEU A 141 -2.72 2.89 -8.10
N ALA A 142 -2.50 3.00 -9.42
CA ALA A 142 -2.75 1.90 -10.36
C ALA A 142 -1.91 0.64 -10.07
N LEU A 143 -0.70 0.78 -9.51
CA LEU A 143 0.12 -0.34 -9.07
C LEU A 143 -0.52 -1.04 -7.87
N ILE A 144 -1.03 -0.29 -6.90
CA ILE A 144 -1.68 -0.85 -5.71
C ILE A 144 -3.02 -1.49 -6.09
N GLU A 145 -3.81 -0.87 -6.96
CA GLU A 145 -5.04 -1.46 -7.52
C GLU A 145 -4.74 -2.79 -8.25
N TRP A 146 -3.65 -2.85 -9.02
CA TRP A 146 -3.21 -4.09 -9.66
C TRP A 146 -2.83 -5.17 -8.62
N CYS A 147 -2.13 -4.81 -7.54
CA CYS A 147 -1.79 -5.73 -6.45
C CYS A 147 -3.05 -6.28 -5.77
N LEU A 148 -4.07 -5.46 -5.53
CA LEU A 148 -5.35 -5.89 -4.97
C LEU A 148 -6.03 -6.98 -5.82
N GLY A 149 -5.80 -6.98 -7.14
CA GLY A 149 -6.31 -8.02 -8.04
C GLY A 149 -5.77 -9.43 -7.79
N PHE A 150 -4.68 -9.58 -7.03
CA PHE A 150 -4.12 -10.87 -6.63
C PHE A 150 -4.65 -11.36 -5.28
N LEU A 151 -5.20 -10.47 -4.47
CA LEU A 151 -5.76 -10.76 -3.16
C LEU A 151 -7.24 -11.19 -3.26
N PRO A 152 -7.80 -11.88 -2.25
CA PRO A 152 -9.20 -12.29 -2.24
C PRO A 152 -10.16 -11.12 -2.42
N LYS A 153 -11.26 -11.33 -3.20
CA LYS A 153 -12.13 -10.24 -3.65
C LYS A 153 -12.90 -9.54 -2.53
N GLU A 154 -13.46 -10.26 -1.57
CA GLU A 154 -14.43 -9.70 -0.59
C GLU A 154 -13.84 -9.73 0.83
N LYS A 155 -12.65 -9.13 0.99
CA LYS A 155 -11.90 -9.33 2.21
C LYS A 155 -11.33 -8.04 2.77
N HIS A 156 -11.02 -8.08 4.06
CA HIS A 156 -10.42 -7.00 4.81
C HIS A 156 -8.92 -6.97 4.55
N VAL A 157 -8.45 -5.88 3.95
CA VAL A 157 -7.03 -5.64 3.67
C VAL A 157 -6.43 -4.79 4.78
N VAL A 158 -5.27 -5.20 5.26
CA VAL A 158 -4.53 -4.44 6.27
C VAL A 158 -3.19 -3.98 5.70
N ASP A 159 -2.86 -2.71 5.92
CA ASP A 159 -1.57 -2.11 5.62
C ASP A 159 -0.95 -1.55 6.91
N PRO A 160 0.00 -2.29 7.54
CA PRO A 160 0.65 -1.84 8.76
C PRO A 160 1.67 -0.70 8.57
N PHE A 161 1.89 -0.24 7.33
CA PHE A 161 2.78 0.87 6.97
C PHE A 161 2.10 1.76 5.91
N MET A 162 0.88 2.23 6.20
CA MET A 162 0.04 2.86 5.18
C MET A 162 0.58 4.17 4.61
N GLY A 163 1.53 4.82 5.28
CA GLY A 163 2.09 6.09 4.86
C GLY A 163 1.02 7.13 4.57
N SER A 164 1.03 7.67 3.35
CA SER A 164 0.02 8.63 2.89
C SER A 164 -1.33 7.98 2.48
N GLY A 165 -1.55 6.68 2.72
CA GLY A 165 -2.84 6.01 2.56
C GLY A 165 -3.19 5.55 1.15
N THR A 166 -2.23 5.32 0.26
CA THR A 166 -2.51 4.88 -1.12
C THR A 166 -3.23 3.53 -1.17
N THR A 167 -2.84 2.59 -0.28
CA THR A 167 -3.51 1.28 -0.14
C THR A 167 -4.97 1.46 0.30
N GLY A 168 -5.22 2.35 1.27
CA GLY A 168 -6.58 2.66 1.73
C GLY A 168 -7.45 3.25 0.64
N VAL A 169 -6.93 4.20 -0.14
CA VAL A 169 -7.62 4.75 -1.31
C VAL A 169 -7.97 3.67 -2.32
N ALA A 170 -7.03 2.76 -2.64
CA ALA A 170 -7.27 1.66 -3.56
C ALA A 170 -8.34 0.68 -3.04
N CYS A 171 -8.30 0.36 -1.74
CA CYS A 171 -9.29 -0.51 -1.09
C CYS A 171 -10.70 0.09 -1.15
N VAL A 172 -10.85 1.36 -0.78
CA VAL A 172 -12.14 2.07 -0.84
C VAL A 172 -12.71 2.06 -2.26
N LYS A 173 -11.89 2.41 -3.27
CA LYS A 173 -12.31 2.37 -4.69
C LYS A 173 -12.70 0.96 -5.17
N ALA A 174 -12.12 -0.08 -4.57
CA ALA A 174 -12.43 -1.47 -4.88
C ALA A 174 -13.57 -2.06 -4.01
N GLY A 175 -14.23 -1.24 -3.18
CA GLY A 175 -15.30 -1.69 -2.27
C GLY A 175 -14.82 -2.68 -1.20
N LYS A 176 -13.55 -2.60 -0.78
CA LYS A 176 -12.95 -3.47 0.24
C LYS A 176 -12.91 -2.80 1.59
N ASN A 177 -13.04 -3.59 2.66
CA ASN A 177 -12.71 -3.15 4.00
C ASN A 177 -11.19 -2.89 4.11
N PHE A 178 -10.82 -1.94 4.94
CA PHE A 178 -9.43 -1.52 5.10
C PHE A 178 -9.09 -1.17 6.54
N THR A 179 -7.95 -1.64 7.02
CA THR A 179 -7.30 -1.10 8.23
C THR A 179 -5.89 -0.66 7.89
N GLY A 180 -5.58 0.61 8.19
CA GLY A 180 -4.25 1.19 8.02
C GLY A 180 -3.60 1.49 9.37
N ILE A 181 -2.28 1.29 9.47
CA ILE A 181 -1.47 1.71 10.61
C ILE A 181 -0.34 2.61 10.10
N GLU A 182 -0.10 3.73 10.80
CA GLU A 182 0.95 4.68 10.48
C GLU A 182 1.53 5.26 11.78
N ILE A 183 2.85 5.26 11.88
CA ILE A 183 3.52 5.76 13.10
C ILE A 183 3.69 7.28 13.07
N ASP A 184 3.84 7.87 11.89
CA ASP A 184 3.99 9.33 11.73
C ASP A 184 2.63 10.01 11.69
N GLY A 185 2.39 10.92 12.65
CA GLY A 185 1.12 11.64 12.77
C GLY A 185 0.78 12.53 11.58
N ALA A 186 1.79 13.08 10.87
CA ALA A 186 1.55 13.92 9.70
C ALA A 186 1.10 13.09 8.50
N TYR A 187 1.74 11.93 8.26
CA TYR A 187 1.30 10.98 7.23
C TYR A 187 -0.06 10.37 7.56
N PHE A 188 -0.31 10.05 8.83
CA PHE A 188 -1.62 9.61 9.28
C PHE A 188 -2.72 10.62 8.91
N ASP A 189 -2.52 11.91 9.20
CA ASP A 189 -3.50 12.95 8.87
C ASP A 189 -3.68 13.14 7.35
N ILE A 190 -2.62 12.93 6.57
CA ILE A 190 -2.70 12.92 5.10
C ILE A 190 -3.51 11.73 4.62
N ALA A 191 -3.26 10.53 5.18
CA ALA A 191 -3.98 9.31 4.83
C ALA A 191 -5.48 9.44 5.11
N CYS A 192 -5.88 9.94 6.30
CA CYS A 192 -7.27 10.19 6.65
C CYS A 192 -7.97 11.05 5.57
N ARG A 193 -7.39 12.21 5.25
CA ARG A 193 -7.97 13.13 4.25
C ARG A 193 -8.10 12.50 2.86
N ARG A 194 -7.10 11.73 2.42
CA ARG A 194 -7.10 11.07 1.10
C ARG A 194 -8.14 9.95 1.02
N ILE A 195 -8.24 9.14 2.05
CA ILE A 195 -9.21 8.04 2.11
C ILE A 195 -10.63 8.61 2.20
N GLU A 196 -10.87 9.63 3.05
CA GLU A 196 -12.17 10.32 3.10
C GLU A 196 -12.57 10.96 1.77
N ALA A 197 -11.61 11.54 1.04
CA ALA A 197 -11.87 12.10 -0.28
C ALA A 197 -12.28 10.99 -1.28
N ALA A 198 -11.65 9.82 -1.20
CA ALA A 198 -12.02 8.66 -2.02
C ALA A 198 -13.42 8.14 -1.68
N LEU A 199 -13.78 8.08 -0.38
CA LEU A 199 -15.12 7.69 0.09
C LEU A 199 -16.24 8.63 -0.40
N LYS A 200 -15.91 9.91 -0.61
CA LYS A 200 -16.86 10.92 -1.10
C LYS A 200 -17.02 10.94 -2.62
N GLN A 201 -16.11 10.26 -3.36
CA GLN A 201 -16.25 10.17 -4.82
C GLN A 201 -17.37 9.17 -5.14
N PRO A 202 -18.44 9.59 -5.85
CA PRO A 202 -19.47 8.66 -6.27
C PRO A 202 -18.83 7.59 -7.18
N ASP A 203 -19.26 6.33 -7.00
CA ASP A 203 -18.92 5.26 -7.91
C ASP A 203 -19.28 5.67 -9.34
N MET A 204 -18.29 5.93 -10.18
CA MET A 204 -18.53 6.21 -11.59
C MET A 204 -18.97 4.98 -12.39
N PHE A 205 -19.06 3.82 -11.73
CA PHE A 205 -19.69 2.62 -12.28
C PHE A 205 -21.17 2.58 -11.86
N ILE A 206 -21.94 3.55 -12.38
CA ILE A 206 -23.39 3.36 -12.47
C ILE A 206 -23.57 2.16 -13.41
N ASP A 207 -24.17 1.09 -12.92
CA ASP A 207 -24.64 0.00 -13.78
C ASP A 207 -25.33 0.62 -14.99
N PRO A 208 -24.99 0.20 -16.24
CA PRO A 208 -25.68 0.72 -17.40
C PRO A 208 -27.18 0.47 -17.20
N PRO A 209 -28.03 1.48 -17.48
CA PRO A 209 -29.48 1.32 -17.27
C PRO A 209 -29.93 0.02 -17.94
N LYS A 210 -30.64 -0.84 -17.19
CA LYS A 210 -31.17 -2.09 -17.73
C LYS A 210 -31.89 -1.76 -19.04
N PRO A 211 -31.62 -2.52 -20.14
CA PRO A 211 -32.27 -2.25 -21.40
C PRO A 211 -33.78 -2.30 -21.19
N MET A 212 -34.47 -1.21 -21.54
CA MET A 212 -35.94 -1.18 -21.52
C MET A 212 -36.41 -2.29 -22.43
N LYS A 213 -37.21 -3.21 -21.88
CA LYS A 213 -37.95 -4.19 -22.71
C LYS A 213 -38.89 -3.40 -23.60
N GLN A 214 -38.60 -3.36 -24.90
CA GLN A 214 -39.56 -2.92 -25.88
C GLN A 214 -40.75 -3.91 -25.84
N GLU A 215 -41.88 -3.50 -25.32
CA GLU A 215 -43.12 -4.26 -25.53
C GLU A 215 -43.48 -4.10 -27.00
N ALA A 216 -43.57 -5.23 -27.69
CA ALA A 216 -44.04 -5.27 -29.04
C ALA A 216 -45.53 -4.89 -29.04
N PHE A 217 -45.86 -3.78 -29.66
CA PHE A 217 -47.26 -3.48 -30.04
C PHE A 217 -47.66 -4.46 -31.15
N LEU A 218 -48.59 -5.33 -30.82
CA LEU A 218 -49.37 -6.11 -31.80
C LEU A 218 -50.50 -5.24 -32.37
#